data_1c3992edaef68aa3486b844e1d61f898
#
_entry.id   1c3992edaef68aa3486b844e1d61f898
#
_cell.length_a   1.000
_cell.length_b   1.000
_cell.length_c   1.000
_cell.angle_alpha   90.00
_cell.angle_beta   90.00
_cell.angle_gamma   90.00
#
_symmetry.space_group_name_H-M   'P 1'
#
loop_
_entity.id
_entity.type
_entity.pdbx_description
1 polymer ?
#
loop_
_entity_poly.entity_id
_entity_poly.type
_entity_poly.pdbx_seq_one_letter_code
_entity_poly.pdbx_strand_id
1 'polypeptide(L)' 'MKTFRFIGSTTETRNTILMLGIALGCQHSRKMTIGDTIAANANNGNVRAIEACEAHPELFEIISK' A
#
# COMPACT_ATOMS: atom_id res chain seq x y z
N MET A 1 -14.27 -7.78 -6.33
CA MET A 1 -13.44 -6.62 -5.96
C MET A 1 -12.12 -7.11 -5.40
N LYS A 2 -11.00 -6.53 -5.85
CA LYS A 2 -9.68 -6.95 -5.37
C LYS A 2 -9.45 -6.44 -3.95
N THR A 3 -8.86 -7.29 -3.12
CA THR A 3 -8.44 -6.94 -1.76
C THR A 3 -6.92 -7.06 -1.67
N PHE A 4 -6.28 -6.04 -1.14
CA PHE A 4 -4.83 -5.98 -1.04
C PHE A 4 -4.38 -6.05 0.40
N ARG A 5 -3.19 -6.62 0.61
CA ARG A 5 -2.55 -6.68 1.91
C ARG A 5 -1.08 -6.28 1.75
N PHE A 6 -0.60 -5.41 2.64
CA PHE A 6 0.81 -5.04 2.65
C PHE A 6 1.65 -6.17 3.23
N ILE A 7 2.66 -6.60 2.47
CA ILE A 7 3.54 -7.70 2.87
C ILE A 7 5.01 -7.29 2.96
N GLY A 8 5.33 -6.05 2.60
CA GLY A 8 6.71 -5.56 2.65
C GLY A 8 7.15 -5.34 4.10
N SER A 9 8.28 -5.94 4.48
CA SER A 9 8.79 -5.83 5.84
C SER A 9 10.29 -5.58 5.92
N THR A 10 10.97 -5.50 4.79
CA THR A 10 12.41 -5.29 4.76
C THR A 10 12.77 -3.81 4.71
N THR A 11 14.00 -3.49 5.12
CA THR A 11 14.51 -2.12 5.06
C THR A 11 14.51 -1.58 3.62
N GLU A 12 14.76 -2.46 2.65
CA GLU A 12 14.77 -2.07 1.23
C GLU A 12 13.40 -1.59 0.76
N THR A 13 12.33 -2.25 1.20
CA THR A 13 10.98 -1.85 0.81
C THR A 13 10.51 -0.61 1.54
N ARG A 14 11.12 -0.29 2.67
CA ARG A 14 10.73 0.86 3.49
C ARG A 14 10.81 2.18 2.72
N ASN A 15 11.91 2.40 1.99
CA ASN A 15 12.08 3.63 1.21
C ASN A 15 11.03 3.74 0.10
N THR A 16 10.76 2.63 -0.59
CA THR A 16 9.75 2.58 -1.64
C THR A 16 8.37 2.94 -1.07
N ILE A 17 8.02 2.38 0.09
CA ILE A 17 6.74 2.65 0.75
C ILE A 17 6.65 4.12 1.17
N LEU A 18 7.72 4.71 1.69
CA LEU A 18 7.71 6.12 2.06
C LEU A 18 7.48 7.02 0.83
N MET A 19 8.12 6.69 -0.28
CA MET A 19 7.94 7.44 -1.53
C MET A 19 6.51 7.31 -2.04
N LEU A 20 5.94 6.12 -2.01
CA LEU A 20 4.55 5.90 -2.40
C LEU A 20 3.59 6.65 -1.50
N GLY A 21 3.82 6.64 -0.20
CA GLY A 21 2.99 7.38 0.75
C GLY A 21 2.97 8.87 0.47
N ILE A 22 4.13 9.45 0.17
CA ILE A 22 4.25 10.87 -0.19
C ILE A 22 3.48 11.14 -1.49
N ALA A 23 3.69 10.32 -2.50
CA ALA A 23 3.05 10.49 -3.80
C ALA A 23 1.53 10.37 -3.72
N LEU A 24 1.01 9.52 -2.86
CA LEU A 24 -0.43 9.29 -2.69
C LEU A 24 -1.06 10.21 -1.64
N GLY A 25 -0.25 10.98 -0.91
CA GLY A 25 -0.74 11.82 0.16
C GLY A 25 -1.16 11.07 1.40
N CYS A 26 -0.71 9.83 1.56
CA CYS A 26 -1.02 9.02 2.74
C CYS A 26 -0.21 9.48 3.94
N GLN A 27 -0.83 9.54 5.10
CA GLN A 27 -0.16 9.91 6.32
C GLN A 27 0.01 8.68 7.23
N HIS A 28 1.18 8.61 7.87
CA HIS A 28 1.45 7.58 8.86
C HIS A 28 0.56 7.82 10.09
N SER A 29 -0.09 6.77 10.58
CA SER A 29 -0.88 6.83 11.80
C SER A 29 -0.24 5.93 12.87
N ARG A 30 -0.65 6.13 14.13
CA ARG A 30 -0.17 5.31 15.24
C ARG A 30 -0.58 3.85 15.13
N LYS A 31 -1.67 3.58 14.42
CA LYS A 31 -2.24 2.23 14.33
C LYS A 31 -1.87 1.50 13.05
N MET A 32 -1.41 2.23 12.04
CA MET A 32 -1.15 1.63 10.73
C MET A 32 0.14 2.19 10.15
N THR A 33 0.91 1.33 9.51
CA THR A 33 2.06 1.77 8.73
C THR A 33 1.57 2.41 7.43
N ILE A 34 2.49 3.10 6.71
CA ILE A 34 2.16 3.70 5.42
C ILE A 34 1.69 2.62 4.43
N GLY A 35 2.36 1.46 4.43
CA GLY A 35 1.97 0.34 3.57
C GLY A 35 0.55 -0.14 3.86
N ASP A 36 0.20 -0.32 5.13
CA ASP A 36 -1.15 -0.72 5.53
C ASP A 36 -2.18 0.34 5.15
N THR A 37 -1.82 1.63 5.28
CA THR A 37 -2.69 2.73 4.90
C THR A 37 -2.98 2.72 3.40
N ILE A 38 -1.96 2.48 2.58
CA ILE A 38 -2.11 2.38 1.12
C ILE A 38 -3.05 1.22 0.77
N ALA A 39 -2.83 0.05 1.39
CA ALA A 39 -3.67 -1.11 1.17
C ALA A 39 -5.12 -0.83 1.57
N ALA A 40 -5.34 -0.18 2.71
CA ALA A 40 -6.68 0.17 3.17
C ALA A 40 -7.38 1.12 2.19
N ASN A 41 -6.66 2.12 1.68
CA ASN A 41 -7.20 3.05 0.69
C ASN A 41 -7.57 2.32 -0.61
N ALA A 42 -6.72 1.39 -1.05
CA ALA A 42 -7.01 0.57 -2.24
C ALA A 42 -8.27 -0.26 -2.01
N ASN A 43 -8.42 -0.86 -0.83
CA ASN A 43 -9.57 -1.68 -0.50
C ASN A 43 -10.87 -0.85 -0.40
N ASN A 44 -10.73 0.45 -0.18
CA ASN A 44 -11.86 1.38 -0.15
C ASN A 44 -12.17 1.98 -1.53
N GLY A 45 -11.50 1.55 -2.57
CA GLY A 45 -11.79 1.96 -3.93
C GLY A 45 -10.97 3.15 -4.45
N ASN A 46 -9.94 3.57 -3.73
CA ASN A 46 -9.07 4.64 -4.20
C ASN A 46 -8.25 4.15 -5.39
N VAL A 47 -8.51 4.72 -6.58
CA VAL A 47 -7.91 4.27 -7.84
C VAL A 47 -6.39 4.40 -7.81
N ARG A 48 -5.86 5.50 -7.28
CA ARG A 48 -4.40 5.71 -7.22
C ARG A 48 -3.72 4.68 -6.31
N ALA A 49 -4.37 4.36 -5.20
CA ALA A 49 -3.84 3.34 -4.29
C ALA A 49 -3.90 1.95 -4.93
N ILE A 50 -4.98 1.65 -5.66
CA ILE A 50 -5.10 0.39 -6.40
C ILE A 50 -3.98 0.27 -7.43
N GLU A 51 -3.74 1.32 -8.20
CA GLU A 51 -2.66 1.34 -9.19
C GLU A 51 -1.30 1.12 -8.55
N ALA A 52 -1.04 1.76 -7.40
CA ALA A 52 0.21 1.59 -6.68
C ALA A 52 0.38 0.16 -6.18
N CYS A 53 -0.67 -0.45 -5.64
CA CYS A 53 -0.62 -1.83 -5.18
C CYS A 53 -0.36 -2.80 -6.35
N GLU A 54 -0.98 -2.56 -7.48
CA GLU A 54 -0.79 -3.42 -8.66
C GLU A 54 0.60 -3.25 -9.29
N ALA A 55 1.18 -2.05 -9.19
CA ALA A 55 2.51 -1.76 -9.70
C ALA A 55 3.63 -2.35 -8.83
N HIS A 56 3.33 -2.69 -7.57
CA HIS A 56 4.31 -3.20 -6.63
C HIS A 56 3.88 -4.53 -6.03
N PRO A 57 3.85 -5.61 -6.83
CA PRO A 57 3.42 -6.93 -6.34
C PRO A 57 4.34 -7.49 -5.24
N GLU A 58 5.58 -7.01 -5.16
CA GLU A 58 6.52 -7.40 -4.11
C GLU A 58 6.17 -6.79 -2.74
N LEU A 59 5.32 -5.77 -2.72
CA LEU A 59 4.92 -5.08 -1.51
C LEU A 59 3.48 -5.37 -1.09
N PHE A 60 2.64 -5.70 -2.04
CA PHE A 60 1.20 -5.89 -1.80
C PHE A 60 0.72 -7.19 -2.42
N GLU A 61 0.13 -8.03 -1.59
CA GLU A 61 -0.46 -9.28 -2.04
C GLU A 61 -1.92 -9.07 -2.40
N ILE A 62 -2.36 -9.68 -3.51
CA ILE A 62 -3.77 -9.70 -3.85
C ILE A 62 -4.40 -10.91 -3.16
N ILE A 63 -5.26 -10.64 -2.19
CA ILE A 63 -5.90 -11.69 -1.38
C ILE A 63 -7.15 -12.21 -2.06
N SER A 64 -7.89 -11.30 -2.68
CA SER A 64 -9.16 -11.63 -3.33
C SER A 64 -9.26 -10.88 -4.64
N LYS A 65 -9.75 -11.56 -5.64
CA LYS A 65 -9.90 -10.96 -6.99
C LYS A 65 -11.34 -10.54 -7.27
#